data_1f075472f2935df8afc3e9c508299d39
#
_entry.id   1f075472f2935df8afc3e9c508299d39
#
_cell.length_a   1.000
_cell.length_b   1.000
_cell.length_c   1.000
_cell.angle_alpha   90.00
_cell.angle_beta   90.00
_cell.angle_gamma   90.00
#
_symmetry.space_group_name_H-M   'P 1'
#
loop_
_entity.id
_entity.type
_entity.pdbx_description
1 polymer ?
#
loop_
_entity_poly.entity_id
_entity_poly.type
_entity_poly.pdbx_seq_one_letter_code
_entity_poly.pdbx_strand_id
1 'polypeptide(L)'
;MIPLKDDVSSESFPYVTVGLIGLNVLVFLYQVSIGMGDPRAAEAFVFEFGATPCRVIGACPADFPSPVVTIFTSMFLHGGLLHVGGDMLYLWIFGDNVEDTLGHVRYLALYLLAGIAAAVTQVAVNPRSSIPMIGASGAVSGVLGAYIWLFPFAGVHMLLVFGFFARVVRWPALVVLGFWIVIQALSGILTFTAAAWGGGEAGGTAWFAHVGGFMAGMALLFLMRPRRVGRL
;
A
#
# COMPACT_ATOMS: atom_id res chain seq x y z
N MET A 1 -1.18 -1.41 17.09
CA MET A 1 -0.02 -2.33 16.96
C MET A 1 0.86 -1.79 15.85
N ILE A 2 2.14 -1.51 16.15
CA ILE A 2 3.08 -0.89 15.20
C ILE A 2 4.28 -1.82 15.04
N PRO A 3 4.63 -2.28 13.80
CA PRO A 3 5.84 -3.03 13.57
C PRO A 3 7.06 -2.12 13.74
N LEU A 4 8.10 -2.61 14.38
CA LEU A 4 9.35 -1.86 14.60
C LEU A 4 10.50 -2.38 13.73
N LYS A 5 10.60 -3.69 13.59
CA LYS A 5 11.59 -4.40 12.76
C LYS A 5 11.21 -5.86 12.61
N ASP A 6 11.84 -6.55 11.69
CA ASP A 6 11.86 -8.01 11.63
C ASP A 6 13.23 -8.61 12.03
N ASP A 7 13.36 -9.93 11.95
CA ASP A 7 14.60 -10.65 12.28
C ASP A 7 15.37 -11.13 11.03
N VAL A 8 14.86 -10.81 9.84
CA VAL A 8 15.52 -11.19 8.58
C VAL A 8 16.56 -10.16 8.23
N SER A 9 17.80 -10.58 8.05
CA SER A 9 18.87 -9.68 7.61
C SER A 9 18.98 -9.69 6.09
N SER A 10 18.93 -8.50 5.48
CA SER A 10 19.24 -8.30 4.07
C SER A 10 20.77 -8.30 3.86
N GLU A 11 21.25 -8.91 2.77
CA GLU A 11 22.67 -8.97 2.40
C GLU A 11 23.07 -7.82 1.47
N SER A 12 22.11 -7.24 0.73
CA SER A 12 22.35 -6.16 -0.22
C SER A 12 21.69 -4.85 0.24
N PHE A 13 22.27 -3.71 -0.18
CA PHE A 13 21.64 -2.43 0.10
C PHE A 13 20.34 -2.28 -0.70
N PRO A 14 19.19 -1.91 -0.07
CA PRO A 14 17.88 -1.87 -0.70
C PRO A 14 17.65 -0.56 -1.48
N TYR A 15 18.33 -0.38 -2.62
CA TYR A 15 18.29 0.86 -3.41
C TYR A 15 16.90 1.25 -3.87
N VAL A 16 16.07 0.27 -4.28
CA VAL A 16 14.72 0.54 -4.78
C VAL A 16 13.79 0.90 -3.63
N THR A 17 13.86 0.18 -2.52
CA THR A 17 13.09 0.49 -1.30
C THR A 17 13.38 1.91 -0.82
N VAL A 18 14.66 2.28 -0.69
CA VAL A 18 15.08 3.63 -0.29
C VAL A 18 14.63 4.68 -1.32
N GLY A 19 14.78 4.37 -2.62
CA GLY A 19 14.35 5.26 -3.70
C GLY A 19 12.84 5.50 -3.69
N LEU A 20 12.03 4.44 -3.49
CA LEU A 20 10.57 4.54 -3.39
C LEU A 20 10.16 5.36 -2.16
N ILE A 21 10.78 5.11 -1.00
CA ILE A 21 10.53 5.90 0.21
C ILE A 21 10.86 7.37 -0.03
N GLY A 22 12.04 7.66 -0.60
CA GLY A 22 12.47 9.01 -0.91
C GLY A 22 11.50 9.72 -1.87
N LEU A 23 11.04 9.04 -2.92
CA LEU A 23 10.08 9.60 -3.88
C LEU A 23 8.73 9.89 -3.23
N ASN A 24 8.19 8.97 -2.41
CA ASN A 24 6.93 9.18 -1.70
C ASN A 24 7.02 10.36 -0.72
N VAL A 25 8.11 10.47 0.03
CA VAL A 25 8.35 11.60 0.94
C VAL A 25 8.45 12.92 0.17
N LEU A 26 9.19 12.97 -0.95
CA LEU A 26 9.33 14.18 -1.76
C LEU A 26 7.98 14.63 -2.35
N VAL A 27 7.18 13.70 -2.89
CA VAL A 27 5.84 14.01 -3.41
C VAL A 27 4.93 14.50 -2.28
N PHE A 28 4.99 13.87 -1.10
CA PHE A 28 4.21 14.30 0.06
C PHE A 28 4.60 15.71 0.53
N LEU A 29 5.90 16.02 0.59
CA LEU A 29 6.37 17.38 0.93
C LEU A 29 5.90 18.41 -0.10
N TYR A 30 5.87 18.04 -1.39
CA TYR A 30 5.31 18.88 -2.43
C TYR A 30 3.80 19.11 -2.22
N GLN A 31 3.01 18.06 -1.92
CA GLN A 31 1.59 18.23 -1.57
C GLN A 31 1.39 19.15 -0.38
N VAL A 32 2.20 19.01 0.69
CA VAL A 32 2.15 19.90 1.85
C VAL A 32 2.48 21.34 1.46
N SER A 33 3.47 21.57 0.59
CA SER A 33 3.83 22.92 0.13
C SER A 33 2.70 23.61 -0.63
N ILE A 34 1.96 22.87 -1.46
CA ILE A 34 0.75 23.38 -2.13
C ILE A 34 -0.31 23.77 -1.08
N GLY A 35 -0.57 22.88 -0.11
CA GLY A 35 -1.57 23.08 0.93
C GLY A 35 -1.27 24.23 1.89
N MET A 36 0.01 24.55 2.11
CA MET A 36 0.40 25.74 2.88
C MET A 36 0.07 27.05 2.15
N GLY A 37 0.07 27.03 0.82
CA GLY A 37 -0.32 28.19 0.01
C GLY A 37 -1.83 28.30 -0.15
N ASP A 38 -2.49 27.20 -0.52
CA ASP A 38 -3.94 27.10 -0.69
C ASP A 38 -4.43 25.67 -0.41
N PRO A 39 -5.19 25.44 0.68
CA PRO A 39 -5.77 24.12 0.98
C PRO A 39 -6.66 23.54 -0.14
N ARG A 40 -7.37 24.39 -0.88
CA ARG A 40 -8.21 23.94 -2.01
C ARG A 40 -7.37 23.47 -3.18
N ALA A 41 -6.21 24.08 -3.42
CA ALA A 41 -5.28 23.64 -4.45
C ALA A 41 -4.68 22.25 -4.10
N ALA A 42 -4.41 21.97 -2.82
CA ALA A 42 -3.97 20.64 -2.38
C ALA A 42 -5.04 19.57 -2.59
N GLU A 43 -6.29 19.89 -2.27
CA GLU A 43 -7.44 19.00 -2.52
C GLU A 43 -7.61 18.75 -4.03
N ALA A 44 -7.60 19.80 -4.83
CA ALA A 44 -7.68 19.71 -6.30
C ALA A 44 -6.54 18.83 -6.86
N PHE A 45 -5.31 18.97 -6.37
CA PHE A 45 -4.18 18.15 -6.75
C PHE A 45 -4.41 16.66 -6.46
N VAL A 46 -4.99 16.33 -5.31
CA VAL A 46 -5.36 14.94 -4.97
C VAL A 46 -6.45 14.41 -5.90
N PHE A 47 -7.46 15.21 -6.22
CA PHE A 47 -8.51 14.82 -7.17
C PHE A 47 -8.01 14.68 -8.61
N GLU A 48 -7.04 15.49 -9.01
CA GLU A 48 -6.45 15.47 -10.34
C GLU A 48 -5.55 14.23 -10.54
N PHE A 49 -4.64 13.95 -9.60
CA PHE A 49 -3.62 12.91 -9.72
C PHE A 49 -3.96 11.61 -9.01
N GLY A 50 -5.01 11.55 -8.21
CA GLY A 50 -5.54 10.35 -7.57
C GLY A 50 -6.34 9.48 -8.53
N ALA A 51 -6.28 8.16 -8.35
CA ALA A 51 -7.05 7.22 -9.19
C ALA A 51 -8.51 7.19 -8.77
N THR A 52 -9.38 7.83 -9.54
CA THR A 52 -10.83 7.86 -9.29
C THR A 52 -11.52 6.76 -10.07
N PRO A 53 -12.19 5.77 -9.42
CA PRO A 53 -12.78 4.62 -10.11
C PRO A 53 -13.69 5.00 -11.28
N CYS A 54 -14.63 5.93 -11.09
CA CYS A 54 -15.56 6.30 -12.16
C CYS A 54 -14.88 6.97 -13.37
N ARG A 55 -13.73 7.65 -13.16
CA ARG A 55 -12.93 8.19 -14.26
C ARG A 55 -12.19 7.09 -14.99
N VAL A 56 -11.64 6.10 -14.24
CA VAL A 56 -10.89 4.97 -14.83
C VAL A 56 -11.75 4.15 -15.77
N ILE A 57 -13.04 3.97 -15.45
CA ILE A 57 -13.98 3.23 -16.33
C ILE A 57 -14.72 4.12 -17.36
N GLY A 58 -14.44 5.43 -17.41
CA GLY A 58 -15.08 6.38 -18.33
C GLY A 58 -16.51 6.75 -17.96
N ALA A 59 -16.96 6.52 -16.72
CA ALA A 59 -18.30 6.88 -16.24
C ALA A 59 -18.38 8.32 -15.71
N CYS A 60 -17.24 8.97 -15.45
CA CYS A 60 -17.14 10.38 -15.06
C CYS A 60 -16.21 11.13 -16.03
N PRO A 61 -16.41 12.46 -16.19
CA PRO A 61 -15.51 13.28 -16.98
C PRO A 61 -14.07 13.16 -16.45
N ALA A 62 -13.13 13.07 -17.36
CA ALA A 62 -11.71 13.03 -17.05
C ALA A 62 -10.94 13.82 -18.12
N ASP A 63 -10.34 14.91 -17.68
CA ASP A 63 -9.49 15.74 -18.53
C ASP A 63 -8.04 15.26 -18.43
N PHE A 64 -7.15 16.11 -17.97
CA PHE A 64 -5.75 15.79 -17.72
C PHE A 64 -5.53 15.58 -16.19
N PRO A 65 -4.68 14.62 -15.78
CA PRO A 65 -4.03 13.58 -16.61
C PRO A 65 -4.99 12.44 -17.01
N SER A 66 -4.57 11.65 -18.02
CA SER A 66 -5.32 10.45 -18.41
C SER A 66 -5.59 9.53 -17.19
N PRO A 67 -6.79 8.95 -17.04
CA PRO A 67 -7.13 8.06 -15.92
C PRO A 67 -6.17 6.88 -15.75
N VAL A 68 -5.57 6.38 -16.82
CA VAL A 68 -4.53 5.34 -16.75
C VAL A 68 -3.27 5.86 -16.05
N VAL A 69 -2.89 7.10 -16.27
CA VAL A 69 -1.74 7.73 -15.60
C VAL A 69 -2.02 7.89 -14.11
N THR A 70 -3.27 8.19 -13.73
CA THR A 70 -3.62 8.36 -12.31
C THR A 70 -3.46 7.09 -11.49
N ILE A 71 -3.55 5.90 -12.11
CA ILE A 71 -3.24 4.63 -11.43
C ILE A 71 -1.80 4.62 -10.88
N PHE A 72 -0.86 5.19 -11.64
CA PHE A 72 0.55 5.29 -11.20
C PHE A 72 0.77 6.46 -10.25
N THR A 73 0.27 7.65 -10.57
CA THR A 73 0.50 8.84 -9.75
C THR A 73 -0.12 8.70 -8.36
N SER A 74 -1.27 8.05 -8.26
CA SER A 74 -1.97 7.80 -6.99
C SER A 74 -1.14 7.02 -5.98
N MET A 75 -0.21 6.16 -6.44
CA MET A 75 0.67 5.38 -5.55
C MET A 75 1.66 6.26 -4.75
N PHE A 76 1.83 7.53 -5.13
CA PHE A 76 2.79 8.44 -4.51
C PHE A 76 2.11 9.59 -3.76
N LEU A 77 0.78 9.71 -3.84
CA LEU A 77 0.00 10.72 -3.13
C LEU A 77 -0.43 10.20 -1.76
N HIS A 78 -0.48 11.08 -0.76
CA HIS A 78 -0.88 10.67 0.59
C HIS A 78 -1.81 11.70 1.25
N GLY A 79 -2.79 11.20 2.01
CA GLY A 79 -3.80 12.03 2.69
C GLY A 79 -3.31 12.66 4.02
N GLY A 80 -2.06 12.43 4.44
CA GLY A 80 -1.51 13.01 5.66
C GLY A 80 -0.27 12.29 6.18
N LEU A 81 0.35 12.88 7.20
CA LEU A 81 1.62 12.42 7.77
C LEU A 81 1.57 10.97 8.30
N LEU A 82 0.46 10.58 8.96
CA LEU A 82 0.30 9.22 9.48
C LEU A 82 0.12 8.20 8.34
N HIS A 83 -0.46 8.61 7.22
CA HIS A 83 -0.65 7.76 6.04
C HIS A 83 0.71 7.49 5.39
N VAL A 84 1.46 8.53 4.99
CA VAL A 84 2.79 8.33 4.40
C VAL A 84 3.75 7.65 5.38
N GLY A 85 3.73 8.03 6.66
CA GLY A 85 4.58 7.42 7.68
C GLY A 85 4.30 5.93 7.89
N GLY A 86 3.03 5.54 7.88
CA GLY A 86 2.61 4.15 7.95
C GLY A 86 3.11 3.35 6.74
N ASP A 87 2.83 3.82 5.53
CA ASP A 87 3.26 3.14 4.30
C ASP A 87 4.78 2.99 4.22
N MET A 88 5.52 4.05 4.54
CA MET A 88 6.99 4.04 4.50
C MET A 88 7.59 3.16 5.60
N LEU A 89 6.97 3.08 6.77
CA LEU A 89 7.39 2.17 7.84
C LEU A 89 7.28 0.70 7.41
N TYR A 90 6.14 0.31 6.84
CA TYR A 90 5.96 -1.05 6.34
C TYR A 90 6.88 -1.35 5.17
N LEU A 91 7.05 -0.41 4.25
CA LEU A 91 7.98 -0.56 3.13
C LEU A 91 9.43 -0.70 3.58
N TRP A 92 9.83 0.04 4.62
CA TRP A 92 11.17 -0.04 5.21
C TRP A 92 11.46 -1.38 5.87
N ILE A 93 10.48 -1.93 6.65
CA ILE A 93 10.68 -3.16 7.44
C ILE A 93 10.64 -4.42 6.58
N PHE A 94 9.80 -4.45 5.54
CA PHE A 94 9.53 -5.66 4.76
C PHE A 94 10.08 -5.60 3.34
N GLY A 95 10.32 -4.40 2.83
CA GLY A 95 10.73 -4.19 1.45
C GLY A 95 12.14 -4.61 1.15
N ASP A 96 13.09 -4.33 2.05
CA ASP A 96 14.50 -4.66 1.88
C ASP A 96 14.74 -6.17 1.68
N ASN A 97 14.05 -7.01 2.45
CA ASN A 97 14.15 -8.47 2.38
C ASN A 97 13.56 -9.04 1.09
N VAL A 98 12.43 -8.48 0.63
CA VAL A 98 11.83 -8.86 -0.65
C VAL A 98 12.71 -8.40 -1.81
N GLU A 99 13.29 -7.19 -1.71
CA GLU A 99 14.22 -6.65 -2.69
C GLU A 99 15.50 -7.50 -2.79
N ASP A 100 16.07 -7.88 -1.64
CA ASP A 100 17.28 -8.74 -1.57
C ASP A 100 17.00 -10.12 -2.23
N THR A 101 15.82 -10.67 -2.02
CA THR A 101 15.42 -11.98 -2.57
C THR A 101 15.17 -11.95 -4.07
N LEU A 102 14.48 -10.91 -4.59
CA LEU A 102 14.12 -10.79 -6.01
C LEU A 102 15.21 -10.11 -6.84
N GLY A 103 15.98 -9.25 -6.21
CA GLY A 103 16.85 -8.26 -6.85
C GLY A 103 16.06 -7.02 -7.31
N HIS A 104 16.76 -5.89 -7.41
CA HIS A 104 16.20 -4.54 -7.58
C HIS A 104 15.14 -4.41 -8.68
N VAL A 105 15.42 -4.92 -9.89
CA VAL A 105 14.53 -4.75 -11.06
C VAL A 105 13.22 -5.51 -10.89
N ARG A 106 13.29 -6.78 -10.41
CA ARG A 106 12.08 -7.59 -10.21
C ARG A 106 11.25 -7.06 -9.03
N TYR A 107 11.91 -6.58 -7.99
CA TYR A 107 11.25 -5.95 -6.87
C TYR A 107 10.48 -4.67 -7.28
N LEU A 108 11.11 -3.79 -8.07
CA LEU A 108 10.43 -2.61 -8.62
C LEU A 108 9.23 -3.02 -9.49
N ALA A 109 9.38 -4.03 -10.34
CA ALA A 109 8.29 -4.55 -11.15
C ALA A 109 7.16 -5.13 -10.27
N LEU A 110 7.49 -5.89 -9.22
CA LEU A 110 6.51 -6.41 -8.25
C LEU A 110 5.73 -5.25 -7.60
N TYR A 111 6.43 -4.23 -7.10
CA TYR A 111 5.81 -3.07 -6.45
C TYR A 111 4.81 -2.35 -7.39
N LEU A 112 5.24 -2.02 -8.62
CA LEU A 112 4.40 -1.31 -9.57
C LEU A 112 3.21 -2.16 -10.04
N LEU A 113 3.43 -3.43 -10.38
CA LEU A 113 2.38 -4.33 -10.84
C LEU A 113 1.37 -4.65 -9.73
N ALA A 114 1.83 -4.81 -8.50
CA ALA A 114 0.93 -5.00 -7.35
C ALA A 114 0.09 -3.75 -7.09
N GLY A 115 0.66 -2.55 -7.23
CA GLY A 115 -0.07 -1.29 -7.13
C GLY A 115 -1.14 -1.13 -8.23
N ILE A 116 -0.82 -1.50 -9.46
CA ILE A 116 -1.80 -1.54 -10.56
C ILE A 116 -2.93 -2.53 -10.24
N ALA A 117 -2.59 -3.76 -9.81
CA ALA A 117 -3.57 -4.77 -9.45
C ALA A 117 -4.47 -4.33 -8.28
N ALA A 118 -3.89 -3.63 -7.31
CA ALA A 118 -4.61 -3.02 -6.20
C ALA A 118 -5.66 -2.02 -6.70
N ALA A 119 -5.25 -1.08 -7.56
CA ALA A 119 -6.16 -0.08 -8.12
C ALA A 119 -7.26 -0.73 -8.98
N VAL A 120 -6.91 -1.69 -9.83
CA VAL A 120 -7.87 -2.44 -10.66
C VAL A 120 -8.88 -3.19 -9.78
N THR A 121 -8.43 -3.83 -8.69
CA THR A 121 -9.33 -4.53 -7.76
C THR A 121 -10.33 -3.59 -7.12
N GLN A 122 -9.88 -2.43 -6.64
CA GLN A 122 -10.78 -1.43 -6.04
C GLN A 122 -11.77 -0.86 -7.06
N VAL A 123 -11.31 -0.56 -8.28
CA VAL A 123 -12.18 -0.12 -9.37
C VAL A 123 -13.23 -1.19 -9.71
N ALA A 124 -12.85 -2.46 -9.76
CA ALA A 124 -13.77 -3.55 -10.06
C ALA A 124 -14.86 -3.72 -8.99
N VAL A 125 -14.51 -3.50 -7.71
CA VAL A 125 -15.48 -3.61 -6.59
C VAL A 125 -16.39 -2.39 -6.48
N ASN A 126 -15.84 -1.19 -6.70
CA ASN A 126 -16.63 0.05 -6.63
C ASN A 126 -16.40 0.96 -7.85
N PRO A 127 -16.88 0.54 -9.05
CA PRO A 127 -16.57 1.20 -10.31
C PRO A 127 -17.13 2.61 -10.45
N ARG A 128 -18.19 2.93 -9.71
CA ARG A 128 -18.87 4.24 -9.79
C ARG A 128 -18.41 5.25 -8.75
N SER A 129 -17.48 4.87 -7.87
CA SER A 129 -16.99 5.79 -6.85
C SER A 129 -16.35 7.03 -7.47
N SER A 130 -16.72 8.18 -6.95
CA SER A 130 -16.13 9.49 -7.27
C SER A 130 -14.99 9.88 -6.33
N ILE A 131 -14.68 9.04 -5.34
CA ILE A 131 -13.62 9.29 -4.36
C ILE A 131 -12.28 8.82 -4.92
N PRO A 132 -11.27 9.70 -5.02
CA PRO A 132 -9.95 9.31 -5.50
C PRO A 132 -9.24 8.39 -4.51
N MET A 133 -8.67 7.30 -5.02
CA MET A 133 -7.74 6.45 -4.30
C MET A 133 -6.35 7.08 -4.33
N ILE A 134 -5.68 7.11 -3.18
CA ILE A 134 -4.31 7.59 -3.03
C ILE A 134 -3.57 6.72 -2.00
N GLY A 135 -2.27 6.63 -2.12
CA GLY A 135 -1.37 5.93 -1.20
C GLY A 135 -0.54 4.83 -1.85
N ALA A 136 0.66 4.65 -1.33
CA ALA A 136 1.53 3.55 -1.68
C ALA A 136 1.01 2.19 -1.19
N SER A 137 0.03 2.20 -0.27
CA SER A 137 -0.43 1.05 0.52
C SER A 137 -0.86 -0.16 -0.30
N GLY A 138 -1.45 0.04 -1.50
CA GLY A 138 -1.79 -1.04 -2.41
C GLY A 138 -0.55 -1.79 -2.93
N ALA A 139 0.49 -1.07 -3.34
CA ALA A 139 1.77 -1.63 -3.77
C ALA A 139 2.55 -2.23 -2.59
N VAL A 140 2.58 -1.55 -1.45
CA VAL A 140 3.16 -2.05 -0.19
C VAL A 140 2.48 -3.35 0.23
N SER A 141 1.15 -3.44 0.12
CA SER A 141 0.42 -4.69 0.38
C SER A 141 0.93 -5.85 -0.48
N GLY A 142 1.30 -5.58 -1.74
CA GLY A 142 1.93 -6.58 -2.61
C GLY A 142 3.30 -7.04 -2.09
N VAL A 143 4.10 -6.12 -1.56
CA VAL A 143 5.37 -6.46 -0.90
C VAL A 143 5.12 -7.34 0.32
N LEU A 144 4.09 -7.01 1.14
CA LEU A 144 3.71 -7.83 2.31
C LEU A 144 3.21 -9.23 1.89
N GLY A 145 2.47 -9.33 0.77
CA GLY A 145 2.04 -10.60 0.20
C GLY A 145 3.21 -11.48 -0.27
N ALA A 146 4.24 -10.87 -0.85
CA ALA A 146 5.48 -11.57 -1.20
C ALA A 146 6.26 -11.97 0.06
N TYR A 147 6.37 -11.07 1.04
CA TYR A 147 7.10 -11.29 2.28
C TYR A 147 6.55 -12.45 3.11
N ILE A 148 5.21 -12.52 3.30
CA ILE A 148 4.58 -13.59 4.11
C ILE A 148 4.84 -14.97 3.51
N TRP A 149 4.99 -15.06 2.20
CA TRP A 149 5.31 -16.31 1.52
C TRP A 149 6.79 -16.67 1.65
N LEU A 150 7.69 -15.69 1.54
CA LEU A 150 9.13 -15.90 1.64
C LEU A 150 9.58 -16.20 3.09
N PHE A 151 8.99 -15.50 4.05
CA PHE A 151 9.44 -15.47 5.44
C PHE A 151 8.29 -15.66 6.45
N PRO A 152 7.44 -16.71 6.34
CA PRO A 152 6.23 -16.87 7.15
C PRO A 152 6.51 -16.93 8.66
N PHE A 153 7.66 -17.49 9.04
CA PHE A 153 8.05 -17.69 10.44
C PHE A 153 9.06 -16.67 10.96
N ALA A 154 9.46 -15.70 10.14
CA ALA A 154 10.32 -14.61 10.59
C ALA A 154 9.67 -13.87 11.75
N GLY A 155 10.46 -13.53 12.78
CA GLY A 155 9.98 -12.78 13.92
C GLY A 155 9.80 -11.31 13.57
N VAL A 156 8.60 -10.78 13.77
CA VAL A 156 8.31 -9.35 13.66
C VAL A 156 8.13 -8.77 15.06
N HIS A 157 8.91 -7.74 15.37
CA HIS A 157 8.84 -7.04 16.65
C HIS A 157 7.75 -5.98 16.59
N MET A 158 6.68 -6.19 17.37
CA MET A 158 5.50 -5.35 17.38
C MET A 158 5.43 -4.54 18.66
N LEU A 159 5.28 -3.24 18.56
CA LEU A 159 4.94 -2.38 19.69
C LEU A 159 3.43 -2.44 19.95
N LEU A 160 3.07 -2.99 21.09
CA LEU A 160 1.71 -2.97 21.61
C LEU A 160 1.58 -1.82 22.60
N VAL A 161 0.61 -0.95 22.41
CA VAL A 161 0.31 0.15 23.32
C VAL A 161 -1.10 -0.04 23.86
N PHE A 162 -1.22 -0.13 25.19
CA PHE A 162 -2.48 -0.26 25.90
C PHE A 162 -2.55 0.80 27.02
N GLY A 163 -3.19 1.92 26.72
CA GLY A 163 -3.22 3.06 27.62
C GLY A 163 -1.80 3.56 27.93
N PHE A 164 -1.38 3.48 29.18
CA PHE A 164 -0.04 3.90 29.63
C PHE A 164 1.03 2.79 29.55
N PHE A 165 0.65 1.58 29.15
CA PHE A 165 1.58 0.47 29.04
C PHE A 165 2.00 0.26 27.58
N ALA A 166 3.30 0.18 27.34
CA ALA A 166 3.88 -0.17 26.05
C ALA A 166 4.76 -1.42 26.21
N ARG A 167 4.57 -2.41 25.34
CA ARG A 167 5.37 -3.65 25.34
C ARG A 167 5.75 -4.02 23.91
N VAL A 168 7.00 -4.41 23.74
CA VAL A 168 7.45 -5.03 22.48
C VAL A 168 7.24 -6.54 22.60
N VAL A 169 6.56 -7.11 21.63
CA VAL A 169 6.36 -8.56 21.48
C VAL A 169 6.90 -9.02 20.14
N ARG A 170 7.37 -10.25 20.08
CA ARG A 170 7.87 -10.88 18.87
C ARG A 170 6.85 -11.92 18.39
N TRP A 171 6.29 -11.72 17.22
CA TRP A 171 5.34 -12.65 16.61
C TRP A 171 5.79 -13.06 15.21
N PRO A 172 5.47 -14.29 14.75
CA PRO A 172 5.73 -14.71 13.38
C PRO A 172 5.04 -13.79 12.36
N ALA A 173 5.71 -13.52 11.24
CA ALA A 173 5.15 -12.70 10.16
C ALA A 173 3.80 -13.24 9.66
N LEU A 174 3.63 -14.56 9.61
CA LEU A 174 2.36 -15.20 9.25
C LEU A 174 1.20 -14.72 10.14
N VAL A 175 1.44 -14.56 11.45
CA VAL A 175 0.42 -14.08 12.40
C VAL A 175 0.17 -12.59 12.20
N VAL A 176 1.24 -11.79 12.12
CA VAL A 176 1.12 -10.32 12.00
C VAL A 176 0.45 -9.91 10.68
N LEU A 177 0.99 -10.39 9.56
CA LEU A 177 0.51 -10.02 8.22
C LEU A 177 -0.79 -10.76 7.86
N GLY A 178 -0.95 -12.01 8.34
CA GLY A 178 -2.20 -12.75 8.19
C GLY A 178 -3.37 -12.08 8.93
N PHE A 179 -3.15 -11.65 10.17
CA PHE A 179 -4.15 -10.87 10.90
C PHE A 179 -4.44 -9.53 10.20
N TRP A 180 -3.39 -8.84 9.74
CA TRP A 180 -3.52 -7.57 9.04
C TRP A 180 -4.41 -7.70 7.80
N ILE A 181 -4.15 -8.70 6.91
CA ILE A 181 -4.94 -8.87 5.68
C ILE A 181 -6.38 -9.30 5.95
N VAL A 182 -6.62 -10.11 6.99
CA VAL A 182 -7.97 -10.47 7.42
C VAL A 182 -8.76 -9.22 7.85
N ILE A 183 -8.14 -8.33 8.63
CA ILE A 183 -8.77 -7.05 9.00
C ILE A 183 -9.08 -6.20 7.76
N GLN A 184 -8.17 -6.13 6.76
CA GLN A 184 -8.43 -5.40 5.52
C GLN A 184 -9.67 -5.97 4.79
N ALA A 185 -9.74 -7.30 4.65
CA ALA A 185 -10.87 -7.96 3.98
C ALA A 185 -12.20 -7.73 4.73
N LEU A 186 -12.21 -7.91 6.05
CA LEU A 186 -13.40 -7.69 6.88
C LEU A 186 -13.85 -6.22 6.84
N SER A 187 -12.92 -5.28 6.95
CA SER A 187 -13.23 -3.85 6.86
C SER A 187 -13.81 -3.48 5.49
N GLY A 188 -13.25 -4.05 4.42
CA GLY A 188 -13.78 -3.88 3.06
C GLY A 188 -15.21 -4.39 2.92
N ILE A 189 -15.49 -5.61 3.40
CA ILE A 189 -16.82 -6.20 3.38
C ILE A 189 -17.81 -5.36 4.18
N LEU A 190 -17.44 -4.93 5.39
CA LEU A 190 -18.30 -4.10 6.25
C LEU A 190 -18.60 -2.75 5.61
N THR A 191 -17.60 -2.08 5.03
CA THR A 191 -17.79 -0.80 4.35
C THR A 191 -18.69 -0.95 3.12
N PHE A 192 -18.47 -2.00 2.33
CA PHE A 192 -19.28 -2.30 1.13
C PHE A 192 -20.73 -2.59 1.48
N THR A 193 -20.97 -3.40 2.51
CA THR A 193 -22.33 -3.73 2.95
C THR A 193 -23.03 -2.51 3.54
N ALA A 194 -22.37 -1.69 4.33
CA ALA A 194 -22.93 -0.46 4.88
C ALA A 194 -23.35 0.52 3.77
N ALA A 195 -22.54 0.68 2.72
CA ALA A 195 -22.89 1.49 1.56
C ALA A 195 -24.11 0.95 0.80
N ALA A 196 -24.23 -0.37 0.64
CA ALA A 196 -25.38 -1.02 -0.01
C ALA A 196 -26.69 -0.83 0.78
N TRP A 197 -26.63 -0.60 2.09
CA TRP A 197 -27.81 -0.38 2.96
C TRP A 197 -28.15 1.11 3.13
N GLY A 198 -27.65 1.98 2.25
CA GLY A 198 -27.99 3.41 2.24
C GLY A 198 -27.07 4.31 3.06
N GLY A 199 -25.91 3.82 3.47
CA GLY A 199 -24.90 4.58 4.23
C GLY A 199 -24.10 5.60 3.43
N GLY A 200 -24.40 5.79 2.13
CA GLY A 200 -23.64 6.68 1.26
C GLY A 200 -22.22 6.18 0.95
N GLU A 201 -21.51 6.87 0.06
CA GLU A 201 -20.07 6.60 -0.15
C GLU A 201 -19.30 7.11 1.07
N ALA A 202 -18.87 6.20 1.95
CA ALA A 202 -17.94 6.54 3.01
C ALA A 202 -16.55 6.76 2.39
N GLY A 203 -16.09 8.00 2.39
CA GLY A 203 -14.68 8.29 2.16
C GLY A 203 -13.84 7.56 3.21
N GLY A 204 -12.70 7.01 2.81
CA GLY A 204 -11.84 6.25 3.72
C GLY A 204 -10.81 5.39 2.99
N THR A 205 -10.37 4.36 3.67
CA THR A 205 -9.37 3.44 3.15
C THR A 205 -9.93 2.59 2.01
N ALA A 206 -9.17 2.45 0.92
CA ALA A 206 -9.47 1.55 -0.20
C ALA A 206 -9.12 0.09 0.16
N TRP A 207 -9.92 -0.51 1.04
CA TRP A 207 -9.65 -1.82 1.63
C TRP A 207 -9.40 -2.93 0.61
N PHE A 208 -10.20 -2.96 -0.46
CA PHE A 208 -10.04 -3.97 -1.52
C PHE A 208 -8.80 -3.75 -2.38
N ALA A 209 -8.27 -2.52 -2.45
CA ALA A 209 -6.96 -2.28 -3.04
C ALA A 209 -5.86 -3.01 -2.25
N HIS A 210 -5.93 -3.00 -0.92
CA HIS A 210 -4.98 -3.73 -0.09
C HIS A 210 -5.06 -5.25 -0.32
N VAL A 211 -6.28 -5.79 -0.37
CA VAL A 211 -6.50 -7.22 -0.63
C VAL A 211 -5.99 -7.60 -2.03
N GLY A 212 -6.34 -6.81 -3.05
CA GLY A 212 -5.90 -7.03 -4.42
C GLY A 212 -4.38 -6.96 -4.58
N GLY A 213 -3.75 -5.94 -3.99
CA GLY A 213 -2.30 -5.79 -3.97
C GLY A 213 -1.58 -6.95 -3.30
N PHE A 214 -2.06 -7.36 -2.11
CA PHE A 214 -1.50 -8.48 -1.35
C PHE A 214 -1.54 -9.79 -2.15
N MET A 215 -2.69 -10.13 -2.70
CA MET A 215 -2.85 -11.34 -3.52
C MET A 215 -2.01 -11.29 -4.80
N ALA A 216 -1.96 -10.12 -5.45
CA ALA A 216 -1.13 -9.92 -6.63
C ALA A 216 0.35 -10.08 -6.31
N GLY A 217 0.84 -9.54 -5.19
CA GLY A 217 2.23 -9.70 -4.76
C GLY A 217 2.62 -11.16 -4.53
N MET A 218 1.75 -11.95 -3.90
CA MET A 218 1.94 -13.40 -3.75
C MET A 218 2.03 -14.09 -5.13
N ALA A 219 1.10 -13.79 -6.04
CA ALA A 219 1.08 -14.40 -7.37
C ALA A 219 2.30 -14.01 -8.21
N LEU A 220 2.67 -12.72 -8.20
CA LEU A 220 3.83 -12.19 -8.92
C LEU A 220 5.14 -12.81 -8.44
N LEU A 221 5.27 -13.07 -7.14
CA LEU A 221 6.44 -13.73 -6.58
C LEU A 221 6.71 -15.09 -7.27
N PHE A 222 5.67 -15.91 -7.44
CA PHE A 222 5.78 -17.21 -8.13
C PHE A 222 6.21 -17.05 -9.60
N LEU A 223 5.67 -16.04 -10.28
CA LEU A 223 6.00 -15.77 -11.68
C LEU A 223 7.43 -15.26 -11.86
N MET A 224 7.93 -14.47 -10.90
CA MET A 224 9.24 -13.82 -10.99
C MET A 224 10.41 -14.73 -10.60
N ARG A 225 10.17 -15.93 -10.09
CA ARG A 225 11.20 -16.92 -9.68
C ARG A 225 12.28 -16.25 -8.80
N PRO A 226 12.13 -16.22 -7.49
CA PRO A 226 13.08 -15.58 -6.59
C PRO A 226 14.48 -16.18 -6.77
N ARG A 227 15.52 -15.36 -6.69
CA ARG A 227 16.93 -15.78 -6.83
C ARG A 227 17.38 -16.59 -5.61
N ARG A 228 16.81 -16.26 -4.45
CA ARG A 228 17.08 -16.92 -3.17
C ARG A 228 15.73 -17.18 -2.49
N VAL A 229 15.53 -18.39 -2.03
CA VAL A 229 14.47 -18.68 -1.06
C VAL A 229 15.11 -18.50 0.31
N GLY A 230 14.55 -17.62 1.13
CA GLY A 230 15.13 -17.27 2.42
C GLY A 230 15.56 -18.49 3.22
N ARG A 231 16.82 -18.52 3.65
CA ARG A 231 17.29 -19.46 4.64
C ARG A 231 16.86 -18.91 6.01
N LEU A 232 15.85 -19.54 6.60
CA LEU A 232 15.55 -19.43 8.02
C LEU A 232 16.57 -20.22 8.81
#